data_b4e4700b38218e2c57c8cfaba5bfd8e7
#
_entry.id   b4e4700b38218e2c57c8cfaba5bfd8e7
#
_cell.length_a   1.000
_cell.length_b   1.000
_cell.length_c   1.000
_cell.angle_alpha   90.00
_cell.angle_beta   90.00
_cell.angle_gamma   90.00
#
_symmetry.space_group_name_H-M   'P 1'
#
loop_
_entity.id
_entity.type
_entity.pdbx_description
1 polymer ?
#
loop_
_entity_poly.entity_id
_entity_poly.type
_entity_poly.pdbx_seq_one_letter_code
_entity_poly.pdbx_strand_id
1 'polypeptide(L)'
;FQVTDAAIGDLLSGPTYPGSFNWFDGQGIPDAFNLGPLRTPEDGDRALIIGTGLCDLKEKRIVDHADWAVDEDERTTLRFDLQQSHRDWRFGLERTVSLAGRTVRSWTRLENRGRGSVPVRWFPHPFFPQPESAELMKVNLEVSFPAGGAYELRESGWIARRGWPWTEGHYQPLDHTARE
;
A
#
# COMPACT_ATOMS: atom_id res chain seq x y z
N PHE A 1 -10.54 -4.56 -4.08
CA PHE A 1 -11.91 -4.45 -3.55
C PHE A 1 -12.25 -2.98 -3.27
N GLN A 2 -13.51 -2.64 -3.38
CA GLN A 2 -14.04 -1.31 -3.15
C GLN A 2 -14.80 -1.30 -1.81
N VAL A 3 -14.60 -0.28 -1.01
CA VAL A 3 -15.36 -0.05 0.22
C VAL A 3 -16.13 1.25 0.05
N THR A 4 -17.45 1.16 0.08
CA THR A 4 -18.35 2.28 -0.18
C THR A 4 -19.19 2.56 1.07
N ASP A 5 -19.24 3.81 1.49
CA ASP A 5 -20.19 4.30 2.49
C ASP A 5 -21.36 4.97 1.77
N ALA A 6 -22.60 4.69 2.21
CA ALA A 6 -23.79 5.22 1.56
C ALA A 6 -23.91 6.75 1.58
N ALA A 7 -23.26 7.40 2.54
CA ALA A 7 -23.32 8.86 2.69
C ALA A 7 -22.14 9.61 2.04
N ILE A 8 -20.98 8.99 1.99
CA ILE A 8 -19.73 9.65 1.54
C ILE A 8 -19.10 9.00 0.32
N GLY A 9 -19.69 7.93 -0.22
CA GLY A 9 -19.21 7.27 -1.42
C GLY A 9 -17.99 6.35 -1.17
N ASP A 10 -17.12 6.25 -2.15
CA ASP A 10 -15.97 5.36 -2.10
C ASP A 10 -14.92 5.86 -1.09
N LEU A 11 -14.59 5.01 -0.12
CA LEU A 11 -13.66 5.34 0.97
C LEU A 11 -12.19 4.98 0.66
N LEU A 12 -11.95 4.23 -0.40
CA LEU A 12 -10.63 3.65 -0.66
C LEU A 12 -10.15 3.84 -2.11
N SER A 13 -10.79 4.69 -2.88
CA SER A 13 -10.24 5.19 -4.14
C SER A 13 -9.43 6.44 -3.86
N GLY A 14 -8.19 6.25 -3.51
CA GLY A 14 -7.28 7.37 -3.35
C GLY A 14 -6.96 8.04 -4.69
N PRO A 15 -6.45 9.28 -4.64
CA PRO A 15 -6.04 9.96 -5.85
C PRO A 15 -4.88 9.22 -6.50
N THR A 16 -5.01 8.96 -7.80
CA THR A 16 -3.88 8.64 -8.64
C THR A 16 -3.21 9.95 -9.04
N TYR A 17 -1.93 10.07 -8.74
CA TYR A 17 -1.16 11.26 -9.12
C TYR A 17 -0.50 11.03 -10.46
N PRO A 18 -0.75 11.88 -11.48
CA PRO A 18 0.00 11.83 -12.72
C PRO A 18 1.51 11.92 -12.44
N GLY A 19 2.27 10.99 -12.99
CA GLY A 19 3.71 10.93 -12.77
C GLY A 19 4.15 10.35 -11.42
N SER A 20 3.22 9.85 -10.59
CA SER A 20 3.59 9.12 -9.38
C SER A 20 4.33 7.83 -9.75
N PHE A 21 5.17 7.35 -8.81
CA PHE A 21 5.81 6.05 -8.94
C PHE A 21 4.84 4.87 -8.72
N ASN A 22 3.57 5.15 -8.55
CA ASN A 22 2.53 4.15 -8.40
C ASN A 22 2.27 3.43 -9.73
N TRP A 23 3.19 2.60 -10.13
CA TRP A 23 3.19 1.88 -11.41
C TRP A 23 1.99 0.95 -11.58
N PHE A 24 1.32 0.65 -10.50
CA PHE A 24 0.32 -0.39 -10.41
C PHE A 24 -1.08 0.16 -10.24
N ASP A 25 -1.24 1.47 -10.37
CA ASP A 25 -2.53 2.14 -10.23
C ASP A 25 -3.22 1.75 -8.90
N GLY A 26 -2.43 1.77 -7.82
CA GLY A 26 -2.83 1.23 -6.52
C GLY A 26 -4.02 1.95 -5.95
N GLN A 27 -5.03 1.17 -5.62
CA GLN A 27 -6.27 1.60 -4.98
C GLN A 27 -6.61 0.65 -3.82
N GLY A 28 -7.48 1.07 -2.95
CA GLY A 28 -7.93 0.24 -1.83
C GLY A 28 -6.96 0.24 -0.65
N ILE A 29 -6.75 -0.92 -0.06
CA ILE A 29 -5.82 -1.14 1.06
C ILE A 29 -4.81 -2.21 0.65
N PRO A 30 -3.86 -1.93 -0.25
CA PRO A 30 -2.84 -2.90 -0.60
C PRO A 30 -1.80 -3.04 0.50
N ASP A 31 -1.18 -4.22 0.53
CA ASP A 31 0.09 -4.41 1.20
C ASP A 31 1.20 -4.02 0.23
N ALA A 32 2.07 -3.11 0.63
CA ALA A 32 3.17 -2.68 -0.18
C ALA A 32 4.46 -3.43 0.16
N PHE A 33 5.02 -4.11 -0.84
CA PHE A 33 6.30 -4.82 -0.78
C PHE A 33 7.32 -4.27 -1.79
N ASN A 34 6.99 -3.20 -2.47
CA ASN A 34 7.79 -2.63 -3.55
C ASN A 34 9.09 -1.96 -3.10
N LEU A 35 9.25 -1.68 -1.82
CA LEU A 35 10.50 -1.13 -1.27
C LEU A 35 11.63 -2.17 -1.13
N GLY A 36 11.32 -3.45 -1.28
CA GLY A 36 12.26 -4.54 -1.19
C GLY A 36 12.01 -5.58 -2.27
N PRO A 37 12.10 -5.23 -3.58
CA PRO A 37 11.88 -6.19 -4.64
C PRO A 37 12.93 -7.29 -4.59
N LEU A 38 12.49 -8.54 -4.78
CA LEU A 38 13.35 -9.72 -4.75
C LEU A 38 14.04 -9.87 -6.11
N ARG A 39 15.35 -9.75 -6.11
CA ARG A 39 16.18 -9.92 -7.31
C ARG A 39 17.57 -10.41 -6.97
N THR A 40 18.18 -11.06 -7.92
CA THR A 40 19.61 -11.42 -7.92
C THR A 40 20.32 -10.64 -9.03
N PRO A 41 21.66 -10.61 -9.07
CA PRO A 41 22.41 -9.96 -10.17
C PRO A 41 22.03 -10.48 -11.56
N GLU A 42 21.61 -11.73 -11.67
CA GLU A 42 21.24 -12.38 -12.94
C GLU A 42 19.86 -11.94 -13.45
N ASP A 43 19.07 -11.28 -12.64
CA ASP A 43 17.73 -10.80 -13.01
C ASP A 43 17.80 -9.50 -13.83
N GLY A 44 18.92 -8.78 -13.81
CA GLY A 44 19.08 -7.49 -14.49
C GLY A 44 18.09 -6.45 -13.96
N ASP A 45 17.28 -5.89 -14.85
CA ASP A 45 16.25 -4.91 -14.50
C ASP A 45 14.95 -5.54 -13.96
N ARG A 46 14.88 -6.86 -13.90
CA ARG A 46 13.69 -7.57 -13.41
C ARG A 46 13.76 -7.86 -11.91
N ALA A 47 12.62 -7.86 -11.27
CA ALA A 47 12.51 -8.21 -9.85
C ALA A 47 11.11 -8.73 -9.55
N LEU A 48 11.01 -9.65 -8.59
CA LEU A 48 9.72 -10.05 -8.06
C LEU A 48 9.29 -9.07 -6.97
N ILE A 49 8.12 -8.49 -7.14
CA ILE A 49 7.42 -7.74 -6.07
C ILE A 49 6.38 -8.67 -5.48
N ILE A 50 6.52 -8.95 -4.19
CA ILE A 50 5.63 -9.87 -3.47
C ILE A 50 4.18 -9.38 -3.61
N GLY A 51 3.29 -10.28 -4.00
CA GLY A 51 1.87 -9.98 -4.19
C GLY A 51 1.52 -9.29 -5.52
N THR A 52 2.50 -8.77 -6.24
CA THR A 52 2.29 -8.07 -7.52
C THR A 52 2.67 -8.93 -8.72
N GLY A 53 3.85 -9.56 -8.66
CA GLY A 53 4.37 -10.36 -9.76
C GLY A 53 5.78 -9.98 -10.17
N LEU A 54 6.23 -10.51 -11.30
CA LEU A 54 7.52 -10.16 -11.89
C LEU A 54 7.43 -8.82 -12.60
N CYS A 55 8.26 -7.88 -12.20
CA CYS A 55 8.25 -6.51 -12.70
C CYS A 55 9.55 -6.19 -13.44
N ASP A 56 9.45 -5.36 -14.47
CA ASP A 56 10.57 -4.66 -15.07
C ASP A 56 10.67 -3.28 -14.41
N LEU A 57 11.71 -3.08 -13.61
CA LEU A 57 11.88 -1.87 -12.80
C LEU A 57 12.28 -0.65 -13.65
N LYS A 58 12.95 -0.89 -14.77
CA LYS A 58 13.36 0.16 -15.70
C LYS A 58 12.19 0.66 -16.52
N GLU A 59 11.43 -0.28 -17.10
CA GLU A 59 10.26 0.03 -17.91
C GLU A 59 9.01 0.33 -17.06
N LYS A 60 9.10 0.15 -15.74
CA LYS A 60 8.02 0.40 -14.76
C LYS A 60 6.72 -0.32 -15.14
N ARG A 61 6.82 -1.60 -15.45
CA ARG A 61 5.66 -2.42 -15.82
C ARG A 61 5.71 -3.80 -15.21
N ILE A 62 4.55 -4.42 -15.04
CA ILE A 62 4.44 -5.82 -14.67
C ILE A 62 4.68 -6.67 -15.91
N VAL A 63 5.61 -7.62 -15.83
CA VAL A 63 5.93 -8.57 -16.90
C VAL A 63 5.07 -9.81 -16.78
N ASP A 64 4.86 -10.27 -15.54
CA ASP A 64 4.06 -11.43 -15.22
C ASP A 64 3.31 -11.17 -13.91
N HIS A 65 2.00 -11.20 -13.96
CA HIS A 65 1.15 -10.91 -12.81
C HIS A 65 1.14 -12.04 -11.78
N ALA A 66 0.98 -11.69 -10.52
CA ALA A 66 0.70 -12.67 -9.48
C ALA A 66 -0.68 -13.29 -9.69
N ASP A 67 -0.75 -14.62 -9.65
CA ASP A 67 -1.99 -15.37 -9.80
C ASP A 67 -2.64 -15.60 -8.42
N TRP A 68 -3.55 -14.69 -8.08
CA TRP A 68 -4.29 -14.74 -6.84
C TRP A 68 -5.53 -15.62 -6.94
N ALA A 69 -5.63 -16.62 -6.07
CA ALA A 69 -6.91 -17.25 -5.80
C ALA A 69 -7.74 -16.34 -4.89
N VAL A 70 -8.98 -16.11 -5.26
CA VAL A 70 -9.91 -15.27 -4.50
C VAL A 70 -11.11 -16.12 -4.13
N ASP A 71 -11.42 -16.17 -2.83
CA ASP A 71 -12.59 -16.82 -2.27
C ASP A 71 -13.45 -15.79 -1.53
N GLU A 72 -14.73 -15.77 -1.86
CA GLU A 72 -15.74 -14.95 -1.21
C GLU A 72 -16.47 -15.80 -0.18
N ASP A 73 -15.96 -15.79 1.05
CA ASP A 73 -16.54 -16.49 2.18
C ASP A 73 -17.45 -15.53 2.95
N GLU A 74 -18.74 -15.62 2.72
CA GLU A 74 -19.74 -14.71 3.24
C GLU A 74 -19.73 -13.33 2.55
N ARG A 75 -20.85 -12.59 2.67
CA ARG A 75 -21.04 -11.27 2.05
C ARG A 75 -20.11 -10.17 2.57
N THR A 76 -19.36 -10.44 3.61
CA THR A 76 -18.57 -9.45 4.35
C THR A 76 -17.09 -9.82 4.47
N THR A 77 -16.67 -10.93 3.87
CA THR A 77 -15.29 -11.40 3.98
C THR A 77 -14.78 -11.86 2.62
N LEU A 78 -13.60 -11.39 2.27
CA LEU A 78 -12.84 -11.82 1.09
C LEU A 78 -11.53 -12.44 1.55
N ARG A 79 -11.18 -13.58 0.99
CA ARG A 79 -9.90 -14.25 1.18
C ARG A 79 -9.13 -14.26 -0.12
N PHE A 80 -7.84 -14.03 -0.02
CA PHE A 80 -6.92 -14.01 -1.13
C PHE A 80 -5.74 -14.91 -0.75
N ASP A 81 -5.43 -15.85 -1.62
CA ASP A 81 -4.31 -16.78 -1.47
C ASP A 81 -3.39 -16.70 -2.68
N LEU A 82 -2.09 -16.68 -2.41
CA LEU A 82 -1.06 -16.61 -3.43
C LEU A 82 0.11 -17.49 -3.05
N GLN A 83 0.61 -18.23 -4.03
CA GLN A 83 1.88 -18.91 -3.98
C GLN A 83 2.81 -18.28 -5.01
N GLN A 84 3.97 -17.82 -4.55
CA GLN A 84 4.98 -17.27 -5.46
C GLN A 84 6.34 -17.90 -5.23
N SER A 85 7.09 -17.96 -6.31
CA SER A 85 8.49 -18.35 -6.28
C SER A 85 9.29 -17.51 -7.26
N HIS A 86 10.53 -17.18 -6.86
CA HIS A 86 11.48 -16.52 -7.73
C HIS A 86 12.90 -16.92 -7.30
N ARG A 87 13.66 -17.51 -8.19
CA ARG A 87 14.95 -18.09 -7.85
C ARG A 87 14.85 -19.10 -6.71
N ASP A 88 15.53 -18.88 -5.61
CA ASP A 88 15.51 -19.74 -4.42
C ASP A 88 14.41 -19.37 -3.42
N TRP A 89 13.76 -18.23 -3.62
CA TRP A 89 12.67 -17.80 -2.75
C TRP A 89 11.37 -18.52 -3.11
N ARG A 90 10.70 -19.00 -2.08
CA ARG A 90 9.35 -19.57 -2.15
C ARG A 90 8.55 -19.11 -0.97
N PHE A 91 7.36 -18.58 -1.20
CA PHE A 91 6.51 -18.10 -0.12
C PHE A 91 5.03 -18.22 -0.46
N GLY A 92 4.23 -18.21 0.59
CA GLY A 92 2.79 -18.08 0.53
C GLY A 92 2.36 -16.74 1.11
N LEU A 93 1.36 -16.13 0.53
CA LEU A 93 0.74 -14.91 0.99
C LEU A 93 -0.76 -15.16 1.10
N GLU A 94 -1.29 -15.00 2.31
CA GLU A 94 -2.72 -15.09 2.59
C GLU A 94 -3.19 -13.71 3.03
N ARG A 95 -4.32 -13.28 2.54
CA ARG A 95 -4.93 -12.05 2.97
C ARG A 95 -6.42 -12.22 3.20
N THR A 96 -6.90 -11.72 4.32
CA THR A 96 -8.33 -11.66 4.63
C THR A 96 -8.74 -10.21 4.82
N VAL A 97 -9.78 -9.82 4.13
CA VAL A 97 -10.40 -8.50 4.31
C VAL A 97 -11.83 -8.71 4.76
N SER A 98 -12.20 -8.18 5.90
CA SER A 98 -13.54 -8.32 6.46
C SER A 98 -14.15 -6.97 6.83
N LEU A 99 -15.47 -6.88 6.68
CA LEU A 99 -16.28 -5.72 7.04
C LEU A 99 -17.22 -6.07 8.20
N ALA A 100 -17.12 -5.33 9.29
CA ALA A 100 -18.01 -5.45 10.44
C ALA A 100 -18.57 -4.08 10.83
N GLY A 101 -19.81 -3.80 10.49
CA GLY A 101 -20.42 -2.48 10.62
C GLY A 101 -19.62 -1.45 9.80
N ARG A 102 -19.01 -0.48 10.46
CA ARG A 102 -18.16 0.55 9.82
C ARG A 102 -16.67 0.26 9.93
N THR A 103 -16.30 -0.95 10.30
CA THR A 103 -14.90 -1.34 10.47
C THR A 103 -14.46 -2.28 9.37
N VAL A 104 -13.45 -1.88 8.61
CA VAL A 104 -12.73 -2.75 7.68
C VAL A 104 -11.49 -3.28 8.40
N ARG A 105 -11.34 -4.59 8.43
CA ARG A 105 -10.14 -5.25 8.93
C ARG A 105 -9.42 -5.92 7.77
N SER A 106 -8.15 -5.59 7.59
CA SER A 106 -7.26 -6.28 6.67
C SER A 106 -6.20 -7.03 7.49
N TRP A 107 -6.06 -8.30 7.23
CA TRP A 107 -5.08 -9.18 7.86
C TRP A 107 -4.26 -9.86 6.76
N THR A 108 -2.95 -9.88 6.94
CA THR A 108 -2.04 -10.47 5.96
C THR A 108 -1.05 -11.37 6.66
N ARG A 109 -0.84 -12.55 6.11
CA ARG A 109 0.16 -13.53 6.53
C ARG A 109 1.10 -13.82 5.37
N LEU A 110 2.38 -13.60 5.60
CA LEU A 110 3.45 -14.03 4.71
C LEU A 110 4.18 -15.21 5.35
N GLU A 111 4.26 -16.32 4.63
CA GLU A 111 4.93 -17.54 5.06
C GLU A 111 6.10 -17.85 4.15
N ASN A 112 7.30 -17.94 4.72
CA ASN A 112 8.48 -18.42 3.98
C ASN A 112 8.38 -19.94 3.82
N ARG A 113 8.32 -20.43 2.59
CA ARG A 113 8.27 -21.85 2.21
C ARG A 113 9.56 -22.33 1.54
N GLY A 114 10.53 -21.43 1.40
CA GLY A 114 11.87 -21.74 0.90
C GLY A 114 12.83 -22.08 2.02
N ARG A 115 14.06 -22.42 1.65
CA ARG A 115 15.15 -22.69 2.60
C ARG A 115 15.94 -21.44 2.97
N GLY A 116 15.95 -20.44 2.11
CA GLY A 116 16.63 -19.17 2.31
C GLY A 116 15.74 -18.14 2.99
N SER A 117 16.35 -17.10 3.54
CA SER A 117 15.62 -15.95 4.08
C SER A 117 14.95 -15.16 2.96
N VAL A 118 13.71 -14.75 3.16
CA VAL A 118 13.03 -13.80 2.28
C VAL A 118 13.21 -12.40 2.85
N PRO A 119 13.95 -11.51 2.20
CA PRO A 119 14.07 -10.13 2.64
C PRO A 119 12.74 -9.42 2.44
N VAL A 120 12.13 -8.94 3.52
CA VAL A 120 10.81 -8.32 3.48
C VAL A 120 10.92 -6.89 3.96
N ARG A 121 10.47 -5.96 3.11
CA ARG A 121 10.09 -4.60 3.50
C ARG A 121 8.62 -4.44 3.19
N TRP A 122 7.83 -4.21 4.21
CA TRP A 122 6.38 -4.16 4.11
C TRP A 122 5.82 -2.96 4.85
N PHE A 123 4.76 -2.40 4.30
CA PHE A 123 3.89 -1.46 5.00
C PHE A 123 2.47 -1.53 4.44
N PRO A 124 1.44 -1.24 5.24
CA PRO A 124 0.10 -1.05 4.71
C PRO A 124 0.06 0.27 3.94
N HIS A 125 -0.53 0.25 2.75
CA HIS A 125 -0.61 1.42 1.88
C HIS A 125 -2.08 1.75 1.53
N PRO A 126 -2.89 2.18 2.51
CA PRO A 126 -4.29 2.51 2.23
C PRO A 126 -4.38 3.80 1.41
N PHE A 127 -5.16 3.75 0.34
CA PHE A 127 -5.46 4.89 -0.50
C PHE A 127 -6.79 5.49 -0.08
N PHE A 128 -6.78 6.56 0.68
CA PHE A 128 -7.98 7.29 1.07
C PHE A 128 -8.23 8.45 0.12
N PRO A 129 -9.51 8.79 -0.13
CA PRO A 129 -9.86 10.04 -0.79
C PRO A 129 -9.26 11.21 -0.02
N GLN A 130 -8.81 12.20 -0.74
CA GLN A 130 -8.25 13.38 -0.12
C GLN A 130 -9.35 14.27 0.45
N PRO A 131 -9.40 14.52 1.76
CA PRO A 131 -10.41 15.39 2.33
C PRO A 131 -10.14 16.86 1.95
N GLU A 132 -11.20 17.65 1.81
CA GLU A 132 -11.12 19.10 1.56
C GLU A 132 -10.79 19.90 2.82
N SER A 133 -10.39 19.24 3.91
CA SER A 133 -10.03 19.86 5.18
C SER A 133 -8.56 19.70 5.49
N ALA A 134 -8.04 20.49 6.43
CA ALA A 134 -6.69 20.30 6.95
C ALA A 134 -6.54 18.94 7.68
N GLU A 135 -7.58 18.47 8.33
CA GLU A 135 -7.58 17.23 9.10
C GLU A 135 -7.71 16.01 8.18
N LEU A 136 -6.78 15.07 8.31
CA LEU A 136 -6.70 13.90 7.45
C LEU A 136 -7.26 12.65 8.13
N MET A 137 -6.67 12.27 9.26
CA MET A 137 -7.01 11.04 9.95
C MET A 137 -6.57 11.08 11.41
N LYS A 138 -7.09 10.13 12.20
CA LYS A 138 -6.55 9.75 13.50
C LYS A 138 -5.97 8.36 13.41
N VAL A 139 -4.84 8.15 14.07
CA VAL A 139 -4.24 6.82 14.22
C VAL A 139 -4.15 6.47 15.68
N ASN A 140 -4.25 5.19 15.99
CA ASN A 140 -4.08 4.67 17.35
C ASN A 140 -2.62 4.25 17.64
N LEU A 141 -1.69 4.95 17.02
CA LEU A 141 -0.26 4.76 17.16
C LEU A 141 0.34 6.07 17.65
N GLU A 142 1.44 5.97 18.38
CA GLU A 142 2.26 7.13 18.70
C GLU A 142 2.97 7.62 17.44
N VAL A 143 2.68 8.85 17.05
CA VAL A 143 3.26 9.48 15.87
C VAL A 143 3.78 10.86 16.21
N SER A 144 4.86 11.26 15.56
CA SER A 144 5.41 12.61 15.65
C SER A 144 5.80 13.12 14.27
N PHE A 145 5.78 14.42 14.10
CA PHE A 145 6.17 15.08 12.85
C PHE A 145 7.27 16.11 13.12
N PRO A 146 8.23 16.25 12.20
CA PRO A 146 9.26 17.28 12.33
C PRO A 146 8.66 18.69 12.41
N ALA A 147 9.25 19.54 13.21
CA ALA A 147 8.88 20.94 13.24
C ALA A 147 9.12 21.58 11.85
N GLY A 148 8.11 22.31 11.37
CA GLY A 148 8.18 22.93 10.04
C GLY A 148 7.87 22.01 8.86
N GLY A 149 7.57 20.72 9.09
CA GLY A 149 7.09 19.80 8.04
C GLY A 149 5.68 20.14 7.55
N ALA A 150 5.26 19.51 6.45
CA ALA A 150 3.95 19.73 5.85
C ALA A 150 2.77 19.18 6.69
N TYR A 151 3.07 18.35 7.68
CA TYR A 151 2.08 17.72 8.56
C TYR A 151 2.36 18.03 10.03
N GLU A 152 1.33 17.94 10.84
CA GLU A 152 1.38 18.13 12.28
C GLU A 152 0.41 17.18 12.99
N LEU A 153 0.71 16.86 14.23
CA LEU A 153 -0.24 16.21 15.14
C LEU A 153 -0.88 17.32 15.98
N ARG A 154 -2.19 17.46 15.89
CA ARG A 154 -2.96 18.42 16.70
C ARG A 154 -3.24 17.86 18.09
N GLU A 155 -3.47 18.71 19.05
CA GLU A 155 -3.88 18.31 20.43
C GLU A 155 -5.14 17.44 20.42
N SER A 156 -6.02 17.65 19.45
CA SER A 156 -7.21 16.81 19.23
C SER A 156 -6.91 15.37 18.77
N GLY A 157 -5.63 15.03 18.51
CA GLY A 157 -5.18 13.74 18.00
C GLY A 157 -5.34 13.55 16.50
N TRP A 158 -5.69 14.61 15.76
CA TRP A 158 -5.72 14.57 14.30
C TRP A 158 -4.33 14.79 13.70
N ILE A 159 -3.99 13.98 12.73
CA ILE A 159 -2.92 14.30 11.77
C ILE A 159 -3.52 15.30 10.79
N ALA A 160 -2.88 16.44 10.68
CA ALA A 160 -3.36 17.53 9.86
C ALA A 160 -2.28 18.10 8.94
N ARG A 161 -2.70 18.70 7.84
CA ARG A 161 -1.85 19.48 6.94
C ARG A 161 -1.59 20.84 7.54
N ARG A 162 -0.33 21.18 7.70
CA ARG A 162 0.09 22.49 8.19
C ARG A 162 -0.13 23.54 7.09
N GLY A 163 -0.74 24.67 7.45
CA GLY A 163 -0.95 25.77 6.50
C GLY A 163 -1.93 25.47 5.36
N TRP A 164 -2.87 24.58 5.58
CA TRP A 164 -3.94 24.29 4.62
C TRP A 164 -4.93 25.47 4.49
N PRO A 165 -5.49 25.79 3.30
CA PRO A 165 -5.23 25.11 2.01
C PRO A 165 -3.84 25.41 1.46
N TRP A 166 -3.19 24.39 0.88
CA TRP A 166 -1.91 24.58 0.23
C TRP A 166 -2.11 25.26 -1.12
N THR A 167 -1.23 26.20 -1.44
CA THR A 167 -1.16 26.77 -2.79
C THR A 167 -0.57 25.75 -3.77
N GLU A 168 -0.89 25.91 -5.04
CA GLU A 168 -0.34 25.10 -6.13
C GLU A 168 1.20 25.05 -6.03
N GLY A 169 1.76 23.86 -6.10
CA GLY A 169 3.20 23.61 -5.91
C GLY A 169 3.60 23.17 -4.49
N HIS A 170 2.77 23.33 -3.46
CA HIS A 170 2.99 22.75 -2.13
C HIS A 170 2.65 21.25 -2.08
N TYR A 171 1.89 20.81 -3.03
CA TYR A 171 1.54 19.42 -3.22
C TYR A 171 2.64 18.72 -3.99
N GLN A 172 3.79 18.57 -3.38
CA GLN A 172 4.78 17.65 -3.91
C GLN A 172 4.46 16.26 -3.37
N PRO A 173 4.33 15.24 -4.23
CA PRO A 173 4.36 13.88 -3.76
C PRO A 173 5.60 13.77 -2.86
N LEU A 174 5.45 13.12 -1.71
CA LEU A 174 6.58 12.85 -0.82
C LEU A 174 7.68 12.28 -1.67
N ASP A 175 8.77 13.03 -1.79
CA ASP A 175 9.95 12.54 -2.48
C ASP A 175 10.51 11.39 -1.66
N HIS A 176 10.17 10.17 -2.06
CA HIS A 176 10.64 8.97 -1.39
C HIS A 176 12.15 8.76 -1.56
N THR A 177 12.79 9.54 -2.42
CA THR A 177 14.25 9.50 -2.61
C THR A 177 15.00 10.30 -1.53
N ALA A 178 14.34 11.20 -0.82
CA ALA A 178 14.93 12.06 0.21
C ALA A 178 15.08 11.38 1.58
N ARG A 179 14.99 10.05 1.66
CA ARG A 179 15.13 9.28 2.89
C ARG A 179 16.17 8.17 2.78
N GLU A 180 17.32 8.51 2.34
CA GLU A 180 18.54 7.74 2.63
C GLU A 180 19.41 8.46 3.65
#